data_dac18b1d3f8991c982aae51cd4a247e8
#
_entry.id   dac18b1d3f8991c982aae51cd4a247e8
#
_cell.length_a   1.000
_cell.length_b   1.000
_cell.length_c   1.000
_cell.angle_alpha   90.00
_cell.angle_beta   90.00
_cell.angle_gamma   90.00
#
_symmetry.space_group_name_H-M   'P 1'
#
loop_
_entity.id
_entity.type
_entity.pdbx_description
1 polymer ?
#
loop_
_entity_poly.entity_id
_entity_poly.type
_entity_poly.pdbx_seq_one_letter_code
_entity_poly.pdbx_strand_id
1 'polypeptide(L)'
;MKAGLRIDVDTFRGTRFGVPNLCKLLAACSMSASFFFSVGPDNMGRHLWRLLRPAFLWKMLRTKAASLYGWDILLRGTFWPGPVIGKRLSTVIRSAFDAGHEVGLHAWDHHAWQAHMHAMNEEALYSQIKKGYDLLSGILGQPPTCSAVPGWKCSEAVLLAKSRFAFDYNSDCRGQSIFRPIVAGCELLQPQIPVTLPTYDEVVGRNGVTDGNYNDYMLSLFDPEKLNVLTIHAEVEGIACLEMFEQFVRAACSKGICFVPLRVLLEEYPQSAAAAIVEKEIPGRQGWVSCQSNASGMVV
;
A
#
# COMPACT_ATOMS: atom_id res chain seq x y z
N MET A 1 3.23 13.09 -18.09
CA MET A 1 2.77 13.41 -16.71
C MET A 1 3.47 12.49 -15.71
N LYS A 2 3.68 12.93 -14.47
CA LYS A 2 4.17 12.06 -13.39
C LYS A 2 2.99 11.44 -12.63
N ALA A 3 3.16 10.19 -12.21
CA ALA A 3 2.21 9.48 -11.39
C ALA A 3 2.96 8.73 -10.27
N GLY A 4 2.47 8.78 -9.05
CA GLY A 4 3.06 8.06 -7.94
C GLY A 4 2.81 6.56 -8.06
N LEU A 5 3.86 5.77 -7.94
CA LEU A 5 3.74 4.32 -7.83
C LEU A 5 4.05 3.88 -6.40
N ARG A 6 3.01 3.47 -5.69
CA ARG A 6 3.07 2.87 -4.38
C ARG A 6 3.02 1.35 -4.51
N ILE A 7 3.94 0.65 -3.89
CA ILE A 7 4.03 -0.80 -3.88
C ILE A 7 3.93 -1.29 -2.44
N ASP A 8 2.79 -1.88 -2.10
CA ASP A 8 2.59 -2.50 -0.80
C ASP A 8 3.17 -3.92 -0.82
N VAL A 9 3.96 -4.25 0.19
CA VAL A 9 4.64 -5.54 0.35
C VAL A 9 4.21 -6.16 1.66
N ASP A 10 3.19 -7.00 1.58
CA ASP A 10 2.44 -7.46 2.74
C ASP A 10 3.00 -8.73 3.37
N THR A 11 3.66 -9.58 2.55
CA THR A 11 3.97 -10.96 2.91
C THR A 11 5.43 -11.32 2.69
N PHE A 12 5.83 -12.44 3.28
CA PHE A 12 7.13 -13.06 3.02
C PHE A 12 7.30 -13.45 1.54
N ARG A 13 6.21 -13.90 0.89
CA ARG A 13 6.21 -14.28 -0.52
C ARG A 13 6.38 -13.07 -1.42
N GLY A 14 5.63 -11.99 -1.18
CA GLY A 14 5.76 -10.73 -1.92
C GLY A 14 7.16 -10.14 -1.80
N THR A 15 7.70 -10.11 -0.57
CA THR A 15 9.06 -9.66 -0.35
C THR A 15 10.08 -10.52 -1.10
N ARG A 16 9.96 -11.86 -1.02
CA ARG A 16 10.97 -12.80 -1.57
C ARG A 16 10.98 -12.83 -3.10
N PHE A 17 9.83 -12.80 -3.73
CA PHE A 17 9.70 -13.00 -5.18
C PHE A 17 9.18 -11.76 -5.91
N GLY A 18 8.18 -11.07 -5.35
CA GLY A 18 7.55 -9.93 -5.99
C GLY A 18 8.48 -8.72 -6.06
N VAL A 19 9.15 -8.39 -4.96
CA VAL A 19 10.07 -7.24 -4.92
C VAL A 19 11.20 -7.35 -5.95
N PRO A 20 11.96 -8.47 -6.06
CA PRO A 20 13.00 -8.59 -7.09
C PRO A 20 12.47 -8.47 -8.52
N ASN A 21 11.29 -9.05 -8.81
CA ASN A 21 10.67 -8.96 -10.12
C ASN A 21 10.28 -7.51 -10.47
N LEU A 22 9.65 -6.80 -9.52
CA LEU A 22 9.26 -5.40 -9.71
C LEU A 22 10.48 -4.48 -9.84
N CYS A 23 11.51 -4.66 -9.02
CA CYS A 23 12.76 -3.89 -9.15
C CYS A 23 13.40 -4.09 -10.54
N LYS A 24 13.44 -5.35 -11.04
CA LYS A 24 13.95 -5.63 -12.38
C LYS A 24 13.12 -4.96 -13.48
N LEU A 25 11.80 -5.02 -13.37
CA LEU A 25 10.88 -4.40 -14.33
C LEU A 25 11.03 -2.88 -14.34
N LEU A 26 11.04 -2.26 -13.17
CA LEU A 26 11.17 -0.80 -13.04
C LEU A 26 12.55 -0.32 -13.53
N ALA A 27 13.61 -1.05 -13.23
CA ALA A 27 14.95 -0.74 -13.73
C ALA A 27 15.01 -0.77 -15.27
N ALA A 28 14.36 -1.77 -15.92
CA ALA A 28 14.28 -1.87 -17.37
C ALA A 28 13.53 -0.68 -18.02
N CYS A 29 12.67 0.00 -17.25
CA CYS A 29 11.95 1.20 -17.67
C CYS A 29 12.57 2.51 -17.16
N SER A 30 13.74 2.46 -16.48
CA SER A 30 14.38 3.60 -15.82
C SER A 30 13.44 4.33 -14.85
N MET A 31 12.64 3.59 -14.11
CA MET A 31 11.65 4.09 -13.17
C MET A 31 12.01 3.70 -11.73
N SER A 32 11.55 4.49 -10.78
CA SER A 32 11.58 4.17 -9.35
C SER A 32 10.19 4.31 -8.74
N ALA A 33 9.99 3.72 -7.56
CA ALA A 33 8.71 3.65 -6.86
C ALA A 33 8.91 3.74 -5.35
N SER A 34 7.82 3.89 -4.60
CA SER A 34 7.81 3.79 -3.14
C SER A 34 7.34 2.41 -2.72
N PHE A 35 8.22 1.63 -2.11
CA PHE A 35 7.91 0.32 -1.54
C PHE A 35 7.61 0.46 -0.05
N PHE A 36 6.46 -0.01 0.39
CA PHE A 36 6.07 -0.04 1.79
C PHE A 36 6.08 -1.47 2.31
N PHE A 37 6.99 -1.78 3.24
CA PHE A 37 7.21 -3.13 3.72
C PHE A 37 6.52 -3.42 5.05
N SER A 38 5.81 -4.54 5.10
CA SER A 38 5.51 -5.23 6.35
C SER A 38 6.75 -6.01 6.78
N VAL A 39 7.32 -5.70 7.96
CA VAL A 39 8.64 -6.22 8.34
C VAL A 39 8.62 -7.25 9.47
N GLY A 40 7.51 -7.39 10.17
CA GLY A 40 7.35 -8.33 11.27
C GLY A 40 6.91 -9.73 10.83
N PRO A 41 6.15 -10.47 11.66
CA PRO A 41 5.74 -11.83 11.35
C PRO A 41 4.70 -11.87 10.21
N ASP A 42 4.90 -12.77 9.25
CA ASP A 42 3.92 -13.05 8.19
C ASP A 42 2.76 -13.90 8.76
N ASN A 43 1.75 -13.21 9.26
CA ASN A 43 0.55 -13.81 9.85
C ASN A 43 -0.67 -13.79 8.89
N MET A 44 -0.45 -13.58 7.60
CA MET A 44 -1.55 -13.44 6.62
C MET A 44 -2.41 -14.69 6.50
N GLY A 45 -1.87 -15.89 6.79
CA GLY A 45 -2.66 -17.12 6.82
C GLY A 45 -3.81 -17.11 7.83
N ARG A 46 -3.75 -16.26 8.87
CA ARG A 46 -4.86 -16.08 9.82
C ARG A 46 -6.14 -15.54 9.18
N HIS A 47 -6.05 -14.93 8.01
CA HIS A 47 -7.24 -14.56 7.23
C HIS A 47 -8.06 -15.77 6.77
N LEU A 48 -7.51 -16.99 6.81
CA LEU A 48 -8.24 -18.23 6.52
C LEU A 48 -9.54 -18.36 7.33
N TRP A 49 -9.53 -17.93 8.59
CA TRP A 49 -10.72 -17.95 9.44
C TRP A 49 -11.84 -17.03 8.94
N ARG A 50 -11.53 -16.04 8.09
CA ARG A 50 -12.52 -15.16 7.45
C ARG A 50 -13.27 -15.86 6.32
N LEU A 51 -12.78 -17.00 5.79
CA LEU A 51 -13.49 -17.82 4.80
C LEU A 51 -14.80 -18.38 5.33
N LEU A 52 -14.96 -18.46 6.65
CA LEU A 52 -16.25 -18.80 7.29
C LEU A 52 -17.32 -17.70 7.07
N ARG A 53 -16.95 -16.51 6.57
CA ARG A 53 -17.88 -15.43 6.22
C ARG A 53 -18.21 -15.50 4.72
N PRO A 54 -19.49 -15.69 4.33
CA PRO A 54 -19.87 -15.88 2.92
C PRO A 54 -19.39 -14.75 1.98
N ALA A 55 -19.52 -13.49 2.41
CA ALA A 55 -19.09 -12.34 1.62
C ALA A 55 -17.56 -12.34 1.33
N PHE A 56 -16.75 -12.80 2.28
CA PHE A 56 -15.31 -12.92 2.09
C PHE A 56 -14.97 -14.09 1.15
N LEU A 57 -15.66 -15.23 1.30
CA LEU A 57 -15.51 -16.38 0.40
C LEU A 57 -15.84 -16.00 -1.05
N TRP A 58 -16.95 -15.28 -1.26
CA TRP A 58 -17.32 -14.78 -2.59
C TRP A 58 -16.28 -13.83 -3.18
N LYS A 59 -15.72 -12.93 -2.37
CA LYS A 59 -14.60 -12.06 -2.81
C LYS A 59 -13.40 -12.92 -3.25
N MET A 60 -13.00 -13.89 -2.45
CA MET A 60 -11.86 -14.79 -2.73
C MET A 60 -12.05 -15.60 -4.02
N LEU A 61 -13.27 -16.09 -4.26
CA LEU A 61 -13.61 -16.81 -5.49
C LEU A 61 -13.58 -15.86 -6.71
N ARG A 62 -14.20 -14.70 -6.59
CA ARG A 62 -14.26 -13.70 -7.67
C ARG A 62 -12.87 -13.25 -8.13
N THR A 63 -12.00 -12.95 -7.18
CA THR A 63 -10.64 -12.44 -7.47
C THR A 63 -9.63 -13.56 -7.70
N LYS A 64 -10.05 -14.85 -7.70
CA LYS A 64 -9.15 -16.02 -7.77
C LYS A 64 -7.99 -15.91 -6.78
N ALA A 65 -8.25 -15.37 -5.59
CA ALA A 65 -7.25 -14.95 -4.63
C ALA A 65 -6.24 -16.06 -4.26
N ALA A 66 -6.66 -17.34 -4.25
CA ALA A 66 -5.74 -18.47 -4.01
C ALA A 66 -4.66 -18.58 -5.10
N SER A 67 -4.97 -18.25 -6.36
CA SER A 67 -3.99 -18.23 -7.45
C SER A 67 -3.14 -16.95 -7.42
N LEU A 68 -3.71 -15.82 -6.99
CA LEU A 68 -3.02 -14.54 -6.90
C LEU A 68 -1.99 -14.51 -5.76
N TYR A 69 -2.40 -14.94 -4.55
CA TYR A 69 -1.55 -14.85 -3.36
C TYR A 69 -0.73 -16.13 -3.10
N GLY A 70 -1.05 -17.24 -3.75
CA GLY A 70 -0.42 -18.56 -3.56
C GLY A 70 -1.01 -19.35 -2.39
N TRP A 71 -1.05 -20.69 -2.52
CA TRP A 71 -1.60 -21.58 -1.50
C TRP A 71 -0.79 -21.60 -0.21
N ASP A 72 0.50 -21.32 -0.28
CA ASP A 72 1.41 -21.29 0.87
C ASP A 72 1.09 -20.17 1.86
N ILE A 73 0.44 -19.08 1.42
CA ILE A 73 0.01 -18.00 2.31
C ILE A 73 -1.06 -18.47 3.31
N LEU A 74 -1.90 -19.43 2.94
CA LEU A 74 -2.96 -19.95 3.79
C LEU A 74 -2.41 -20.71 5.01
N LEU A 75 -1.18 -21.20 4.94
CA LEU A 75 -0.53 -21.94 6.01
C LEU A 75 0.41 -21.08 6.86
N ARG A 76 0.80 -19.89 6.35
CA ARG A 76 1.77 -19.03 7.06
C ARG A 76 1.11 -18.25 8.18
N GLY A 77 1.63 -18.46 9.38
CA GLY A 77 1.15 -17.75 10.56
C GLY A 77 -0.24 -18.17 11.04
N THR A 78 -0.84 -19.22 10.46
CA THR A 78 -2.20 -19.67 10.80
C THR A 78 -2.25 -20.28 12.21
N PHE A 79 -1.32 -21.18 12.52
CA PHE A 79 -1.28 -21.91 13.81
C PHE A 79 -0.14 -21.44 14.70
N TRP A 80 0.97 -20.96 14.12
CA TRP A 80 2.13 -20.38 14.79
C TRP A 80 2.46 -19.04 14.16
N PRO A 81 3.16 -18.13 14.88
CA PRO A 81 3.66 -16.90 14.28
C PRO A 81 4.50 -17.20 13.04
N GLY A 82 4.20 -16.51 11.94
CA GLY A 82 4.96 -16.62 10.71
C GLY A 82 6.41 -16.13 10.87
N PRO A 83 7.27 -16.35 9.87
CA PRO A 83 8.64 -15.83 9.89
C PRO A 83 8.63 -14.31 9.94
N VAL A 84 9.53 -13.72 10.72
CA VAL A 84 9.75 -12.27 10.72
C VAL A 84 10.41 -11.87 9.41
N ILE A 85 9.65 -11.19 8.54
CA ILE A 85 10.03 -10.85 7.15
C ILE A 85 11.34 -10.09 7.12
N GLY A 86 11.42 -8.98 7.86
CA GLY A 86 12.61 -8.13 7.87
C GLY A 86 13.88 -8.82 8.37
N LYS A 87 13.76 -9.81 9.29
CA LYS A 87 14.93 -10.58 9.74
C LYS A 87 15.41 -11.60 8.70
N ARG A 88 14.48 -12.20 7.94
CA ARG A 88 14.78 -13.27 6.98
C ARG A 88 15.14 -12.76 5.59
N LEU A 89 14.57 -11.60 5.21
CA LEU A 89 14.67 -11.01 3.88
C LEU A 89 15.24 -9.58 3.90
N SER A 90 16.03 -9.26 4.92
CA SER A 90 16.69 -7.95 5.06
C SER A 90 17.48 -7.55 3.82
N THR A 91 18.17 -8.50 3.19
CA THR A 91 18.95 -8.26 1.97
C THR A 91 18.08 -7.86 0.79
N VAL A 92 16.86 -8.42 0.65
CA VAL A 92 15.93 -8.04 -0.42
C VAL A 92 15.38 -6.64 -0.19
N ILE A 93 14.99 -6.32 1.05
CA ILE A 93 14.52 -4.97 1.41
C ILE A 93 15.63 -3.95 1.16
N ARG A 94 16.85 -4.26 1.61
CA ARG A 94 18.03 -3.39 1.41
C ARG A 94 18.34 -3.20 -0.07
N SER A 95 18.29 -4.26 -0.91
CA SER A 95 18.56 -4.14 -2.34
C SER A 95 17.55 -3.26 -3.09
N ALA A 96 16.28 -3.23 -2.67
CA ALA A 96 15.31 -2.29 -3.23
C ALA A 96 15.70 -0.83 -2.91
N PHE A 97 16.14 -0.56 -1.69
CA PHE A 97 16.65 0.75 -1.29
C PHE A 97 17.92 1.13 -2.05
N ASP A 98 18.90 0.23 -2.14
CA ASP A 98 20.16 0.47 -2.84
C ASP A 98 19.98 0.63 -4.37
N ALA A 99 18.88 0.12 -4.93
CA ALA A 99 18.47 0.33 -6.32
C ALA A 99 17.83 1.71 -6.57
N GLY A 100 17.74 2.58 -5.54
CA GLY A 100 17.20 3.93 -5.66
C GLY A 100 15.68 4.04 -5.53
N HIS A 101 15.01 2.99 -5.08
CA HIS A 101 13.60 3.06 -4.71
C HIS A 101 13.44 3.71 -3.32
N GLU A 102 12.32 4.38 -3.12
CA GLU A 102 11.93 4.84 -1.80
C GLU A 102 11.41 3.65 -0.99
N VAL A 103 11.86 3.52 0.27
CA VAL A 103 11.47 2.42 1.14
C VAL A 103 10.85 2.96 2.42
N GLY A 104 9.60 2.63 2.66
CA GLY A 104 8.79 3.04 3.80
C GLY A 104 8.25 1.89 4.63
N LEU A 105 7.73 2.23 5.80
CA LEU A 105 7.11 1.27 6.72
C LEU A 105 5.64 1.05 6.34
N HIS A 106 5.24 -0.23 6.13
CA HIS A 106 3.84 -0.61 6.00
C HIS A 106 3.25 -1.04 7.34
N ALA A 107 3.82 -2.07 7.94
CA ALA A 107 3.42 -2.54 9.25
C ALA A 107 4.52 -3.35 9.95
N TRP A 108 4.39 -3.51 11.29
CA TRP A 108 5.05 -4.61 11.98
C TRP A 108 4.33 -5.93 11.68
N ASP A 109 3.02 -6.02 11.92
CA ASP A 109 2.19 -7.19 11.63
C ASP A 109 0.97 -6.73 10.83
N HIS A 110 0.97 -7.04 9.54
CA HIS A 110 -0.07 -6.63 8.60
C HIS A 110 -1.46 -7.17 8.99
N HIS A 111 -1.53 -8.45 9.36
CA HIS A 111 -2.79 -9.07 9.79
C HIS A 111 -3.32 -8.44 11.08
N ALA A 112 -2.45 -8.30 12.10
CA ALA A 112 -2.85 -7.71 13.37
C ALA A 112 -3.35 -6.27 13.19
N TRP A 113 -2.70 -5.48 12.31
CA TRP A 113 -3.15 -4.14 11.98
C TRP A 113 -4.56 -4.14 11.40
N GLN A 114 -4.79 -4.90 10.33
CA GLN A 114 -6.11 -4.94 9.68
C GLN A 114 -7.24 -5.48 10.59
N ALA A 115 -6.92 -6.45 11.45
CA ALA A 115 -7.90 -7.13 12.28
C ALA A 115 -8.20 -6.42 13.61
N HIS A 116 -7.21 -5.74 14.19
CA HIS A 116 -7.27 -5.31 15.59
C HIS A 116 -6.93 -3.83 15.83
N MET A 117 -6.58 -3.05 14.81
CA MET A 117 -6.14 -1.66 14.97
C MET A 117 -7.13 -0.83 15.80
N HIS A 118 -8.43 -0.98 15.58
CA HIS A 118 -9.46 -0.28 16.36
C HIS A 118 -9.48 -0.60 17.87
N ALA A 119 -9.03 -1.80 18.24
CA ALA A 119 -8.96 -2.22 19.63
C ALA A 119 -7.64 -1.81 20.30
N MET A 120 -6.69 -1.25 19.54
CA MET A 120 -5.40 -0.80 20.07
C MET A 120 -5.54 0.62 20.61
N ASN A 121 -5.06 0.83 21.84
CA ASN A 121 -4.87 2.18 22.35
C ASN A 121 -3.63 2.83 21.71
N GLU A 122 -3.43 4.12 21.93
CA GLU A 122 -2.35 4.91 21.32
C GLU A 122 -0.96 4.30 21.61
N GLU A 123 -0.71 3.82 22.83
CA GLU A 123 0.58 3.23 23.18
C GLU A 123 0.82 1.88 22.50
N ALA A 124 -0.21 1.07 22.32
CA ALA A 124 -0.14 -0.17 21.55
C ALA A 124 0.14 0.11 20.07
N LEU A 125 -0.53 1.12 19.48
CA LEU A 125 -0.28 1.58 18.12
C LEU A 125 1.16 2.08 17.96
N TYR A 126 1.61 2.95 18.86
CA TYR A 126 2.99 3.43 18.88
C TYR A 126 4.00 2.27 18.96
N SER A 127 3.78 1.31 19.85
CA SER A 127 4.65 0.13 20.00
C SER A 127 4.71 -0.71 18.72
N GLN A 128 3.59 -0.90 18.01
CA GLN A 128 3.57 -1.61 16.73
C GLN A 128 4.37 -0.86 15.65
N ILE A 129 4.15 0.45 15.53
CA ILE A 129 4.88 1.29 14.58
C ILE A 129 6.37 1.29 14.92
N LYS A 130 6.72 1.48 16.20
CA LYS A 130 8.11 1.52 16.66
C LYS A 130 8.87 0.23 16.36
N LYS A 131 8.29 -0.94 16.59
CA LYS A 131 8.91 -2.23 16.24
C LYS A 131 9.25 -2.31 14.76
N GLY A 132 8.33 -1.90 13.90
CA GLY A 132 8.55 -1.87 12.45
C GLY A 132 9.60 -0.84 12.05
N TYR A 133 9.50 0.35 12.60
CA TYR A 133 10.42 1.46 12.35
C TYR A 133 11.87 1.11 12.75
N ASP A 134 12.07 0.57 13.96
CA ASP A 134 13.41 0.20 14.46
C ASP A 134 14.04 -0.92 13.59
N LEU A 135 13.26 -1.95 13.25
CA LEU A 135 13.76 -3.04 12.41
C LEU A 135 14.10 -2.54 11.01
N LEU A 136 13.23 -1.74 10.40
CA LEU A 136 13.47 -1.20 9.07
C LEU A 136 14.66 -0.23 9.07
N SER A 137 14.80 0.62 10.10
CA SER A 137 15.96 1.49 10.28
C SER A 137 17.28 0.69 10.33
N GLY A 138 17.27 -0.43 11.06
CA GLY A 138 18.44 -1.32 11.12
C GLY A 138 18.78 -1.95 9.78
N ILE A 139 17.78 -2.28 8.94
CA ILE A 139 17.98 -2.82 7.60
C ILE A 139 18.51 -1.76 6.64
N LEU A 140 17.95 -0.56 6.69
CA LEU A 140 18.31 0.55 5.79
C LEU A 140 19.58 1.28 6.21
N GLY A 141 20.04 1.11 7.47
CA GLY A 141 21.13 1.90 8.04
C GLY A 141 20.77 3.35 8.34
N GLN A 142 19.51 3.72 8.14
CA GLN A 142 18.93 5.03 8.44
C GLN A 142 17.43 4.90 8.69
N PRO A 143 16.80 5.86 9.39
CA PRO A 143 15.35 5.86 9.60
C PRO A 143 14.55 5.87 8.30
N PRO A 144 13.43 5.12 8.18
CA PRO A 144 12.50 5.29 7.07
C PRO A 144 11.82 6.65 7.15
N THR A 145 11.73 7.36 6.03
CA THR A 145 11.18 8.72 5.95
C THR A 145 9.70 8.74 5.57
N CYS A 146 9.10 7.60 5.30
CA CYS A 146 7.69 7.51 4.93
C CYS A 146 7.02 6.24 5.46
N SER A 147 5.70 6.29 5.55
CA SER A 147 4.91 5.14 5.96
C SER A 147 3.55 5.09 5.28
N ALA A 148 2.95 3.89 5.26
CA ALA A 148 1.60 3.65 4.77
C ALA A 148 0.94 2.54 5.58
N VAL A 149 -0.31 2.70 6.01
CA VAL A 149 -0.99 1.67 6.80
C VAL A 149 -1.62 0.58 5.92
N PRO A 150 -1.69 -0.68 6.42
CA PRO A 150 -2.40 -1.76 5.75
C PRO A 150 -3.87 -1.44 5.49
N GLY A 151 -4.30 -1.65 4.23
CA GLY A 151 -5.70 -1.54 3.83
C GLY A 151 -6.34 -0.17 4.06
N TRP A 152 -5.55 0.89 4.14
CA TRP A 152 -6.00 2.25 4.49
C TRP A 152 -6.78 2.28 5.81
N LYS A 153 -6.38 1.47 6.80
CA LYS A 153 -6.94 1.47 8.15
C LYS A 153 -6.18 2.47 9.02
N CYS A 154 -6.65 3.70 9.05
CA CYS A 154 -6.07 4.80 9.80
C CYS A 154 -7.13 5.50 10.65
N SER A 155 -6.83 5.76 11.91
CA SER A 155 -7.66 6.57 12.82
C SER A 155 -6.86 7.78 13.31
N GLU A 156 -7.52 8.70 14.01
CA GLU A 156 -6.83 9.83 14.66
C GLU A 156 -5.72 9.35 15.59
N ALA A 157 -5.96 8.28 16.36
CA ALA A 157 -4.94 7.70 17.24
C ALA A 157 -3.71 7.18 16.48
N VAL A 158 -3.90 6.65 15.25
CA VAL A 158 -2.80 6.24 14.37
C VAL A 158 -2.01 7.46 13.91
N LEU A 159 -2.69 8.54 13.51
CA LEU A 159 -2.04 9.79 13.09
C LEU A 159 -1.19 10.38 14.22
N LEU A 160 -1.74 10.43 15.45
CA LEU A 160 -1.03 10.89 16.64
C LEU A 160 0.16 9.99 16.97
N ALA A 161 -0.01 8.67 16.91
CA ALA A 161 1.11 7.75 17.13
C ALA A 161 2.23 7.94 16.10
N LYS A 162 1.88 8.14 14.80
CA LYS A 162 2.84 8.38 13.71
C LYS A 162 3.55 9.72 13.82
N SER A 163 2.89 10.78 14.31
CA SER A 163 3.50 12.10 14.48
C SER A 163 4.71 12.09 15.43
N ARG A 164 4.89 11.03 16.21
CA ARG A 164 6.05 10.82 17.10
C ARG A 164 7.28 10.25 16.36
N PHE A 165 7.19 9.97 15.06
CA PHE A 165 8.30 9.47 14.23
C PHE A 165 8.73 10.52 13.19
N ALA A 166 9.95 10.41 12.69
CA ALA A 166 10.50 11.32 11.70
C ALA A 166 10.08 10.94 10.26
N PHE A 167 8.76 10.80 10.02
CA PHE A 167 8.26 10.63 8.66
C PHE A 167 8.09 11.99 7.99
N ASP A 168 8.59 12.12 6.78
CA ASP A 168 8.38 13.31 5.93
C ASP A 168 6.93 13.38 5.45
N TYR A 169 6.32 12.20 5.21
CA TYR A 169 4.91 12.06 4.84
C TYR A 169 4.37 10.65 5.16
N ASN A 170 3.05 10.54 5.10
CA ASN A 170 2.35 9.26 5.18
C ASN A 170 1.40 9.07 3.98
N SER A 171 1.06 7.81 3.65
CA SER A 171 0.08 7.47 2.60
C SER A 171 -0.99 6.52 3.15
N ASP A 172 -1.80 7.04 4.09
CA ASP A 172 -2.66 6.23 4.95
C ASP A 172 -4.13 6.22 4.53
N CYS A 173 -4.49 6.98 3.52
CA CYS A 173 -5.89 7.17 3.15
C CYS A 173 -6.10 7.24 1.63
N ARG A 174 -7.37 7.20 1.24
CA ARG A 174 -7.84 7.54 -0.10
C ARG A 174 -8.17 9.04 -0.14
N GLY A 175 -8.00 9.67 -1.29
CA GLY A 175 -8.27 11.10 -1.44
C GLY A 175 -7.95 11.62 -2.82
N GLN A 176 -7.87 12.94 -2.98
CA GLN A 176 -7.67 13.60 -4.28
C GLN A 176 -6.46 14.53 -4.32
N SER A 177 -5.98 14.97 -3.17
CA SER A 177 -4.89 15.96 -3.10
C SER A 177 -4.02 15.71 -1.88
N ILE A 178 -2.76 16.15 -1.94
CA ILE A 178 -1.86 16.11 -0.79
C ILE A 178 -2.37 17.12 0.25
N PHE A 179 -2.49 16.70 1.50
CA PHE A 179 -3.05 17.54 2.57
C PHE A 179 -2.41 17.24 3.92
N ARG A 180 -2.52 18.16 4.86
CA ARG A 180 -2.18 17.93 6.27
C ARG A 180 -3.42 17.49 7.04
N PRO A 181 -3.34 16.38 7.81
CA PRO A 181 -4.49 15.91 8.55
C PRO A 181 -4.79 16.79 9.76
N ILE A 182 -6.09 16.98 10.06
CA ILE A 182 -6.58 17.66 11.26
C ILE A 182 -7.01 16.57 12.25
N VAL A 183 -6.48 16.67 13.48
CA VAL A 183 -6.87 15.82 14.61
C VAL A 183 -7.21 16.71 15.79
N ALA A 184 -8.40 16.53 16.37
CA ALA A 184 -8.91 17.34 17.49
C ALA A 184 -8.76 18.86 17.25
N GLY A 185 -8.98 19.32 16.01
CA GLY A 185 -8.87 20.73 15.61
C GLY A 185 -7.45 21.23 15.36
N CYS A 186 -6.42 20.39 15.54
CA CYS A 186 -5.04 20.75 15.30
C CYS A 186 -4.53 20.11 14.00
N GLU A 187 -3.84 20.90 13.18
CA GLU A 187 -3.18 20.43 11.96
C GLU A 187 -1.86 19.71 12.32
N LEU A 188 -1.69 18.50 11.82
CA LEU A 188 -0.44 17.75 11.98
C LEU A 188 0.56 18.14 10.90
N LEU A 189 1.85 18.13 11.23
CA LEU A 189 2.92 18.55 10.33
C LEU A 189 3.19 17.56 9.19
N GLN A 190 2.96 16.26 9.44
CA GLN A 190 3.22 15.20 8.46
C GLN A 190 2.08 15.14 7.44
N PRO A 191 2.31 15.50 6.15
CA PRO A 191 1.27 15.45 5.14
C PRO A 191 0.87 14.01 4.81
N GLN A 192 -0.33 13.86 4.26
CA GLN A 192 -0.83 12.67 3.62
C GLN A 192 -0.71 12.79 2.11
N ILE A 193 -0.12 11.79 1.46
CA ILE A 193 -0.20 11.59 0.01
C ILE A 193 -1.24 10.48 -0.20
N PRO A 194 -2.50 10.84 -0.52
CA PRO A 194 -3.57 9.86 -0.62
C PRO A 194 -3.43 9.02 -1.89
N VAL A 195 -3.95 7.80 -1.85
CA VAL A 195 -4.12 6.98 -3.04
C VAL A 195 -5.37 7.43 -3.79
N THR A 196 -5.22 7.72 -5.08
CA THR A 196 -6.28 8.32 -5.91
C THR A 196 -6.90 7.32 -6.88
N LEU A 197 -6.14 6.30 -7.31
CA LEU A 197 -6.57 5.31 -8.29
C LEU A 197 -6.97 3.99 -7.59
N PRO A 198 -7.91 3.22 -8.16
CA PRO A 198 -8.31 1.94 -7.58
C PRO A 198 -7.21 0.88 -7.73
N THR A 199 -7.24 -0.14 -6.86
CA THR A 199 -6.35 -1.31 -6.96
C THR A 199 -6.99 -2.42 -7.81
N TYR A 200 -6.17 -3.39 -8.23
CA TYR A 200 -6.60 -4.53 -9.02
C TYR A 200 -7.81 -5.26 -8.39
N ASP A 201 -7.75 -5.55 -7.09
CA ASP A 201 -8.80 -6.28 -6.38
C ASP A 201 -10.10 -5.47 -6.16
N GLU A 202 -10.05 -4.15 -6.33
CA GLU A 202 -11.22 -3.28 -6.26
C GLU A 202 -12.03 -3.32 -7.58
N VAL A 203 -11.38 -3.47 -8.71
CA VAL A 203 -12.02 -3.30 -10.02
C VAL A 203 -12.22 -4.61 -10.80
N VAL A 204 -11.28 -5.56 -10.74
CA VAL A 204 -11.39 -6.80 -11.52
C VAL A 204 -12.58 -7.66 -11.07
N GLY A 205 -13.34 -8.13 -12.07
CA GLY A 205 -14.60 -8.87 -11.87
C GLY A 205 -15.78 -7.98 -11.49
N ARG A 206 -15.71 -6.67 -11.72
CA ARG A 206 -16.79 -5.69 -11.50
C ARG A 206 -16.98 -4.83 -12.74
N ASN A 207 -18.20 -4.36 -12.97
CA ASN A 207 -18.54 -3.41 -14.05
C ASN A 207 -17.92 -3.77 -15.42
N GLY A 208 -17.77 -5.08 -15.70
CA GLY A 208 -17.18 -5.56 -16.96
C GLY A 208 -15.66 -5.52 -17.04
N VAL A 209 -14.96 -5.14 -15.94
CA VAL A 209 -13.49 -5.17 -15.88
C VAL A 209 -13.01 -6.61 -15.66
N THR A 210 -12.13 -7.07 -16.53
CA THR A 210 -11.50 -8.40 -16.53
C THR A 210 -9.99 -8.24 -16.66
N ASP A 211 -9.24 -9.32 -16.49
CA ASP A 211 -7.78 -9.30 -16.71
C ASP A 211 -7.44 -8.80 -18.13
N GLY A 212 -8.28 -9.12 -19.12
CA GLY A 212 -8.03 -8.76 -20.51
C GLY A 212 -8.20 -7.29 -20.87
N ASN A 213 -8.97 -6.53 -20.09
CA ASN A 213 -9.18 -5.09 -20.32
C ASN A 213 -8.75 -4.22 -19.14
N TYR A 214 -8.14 -4.81 -18.10
CA TYR A 214 -7.70 -4.10 -16.91
C TYR A 214 -6.73 -2.95 -17.24
N ASN A 215 -5.74 -3.21 -18.08
CA ASN A 215 -4.73 -2.21 -18.42
C ASN A 215 -5.35 -0.99 -19.11
N ASP A 216 -6.23 -1.19 -20.07
CA ASP A 216 -6.90 -0.09 -20.77
C ASP A 216 -7.82 0.68 -19.83
N TYR A 217 -8.57 -0.04 -18.99
CA TYR A 217 -9.40 0.58 -17.97
C TYR A 217 -8.57 1.45 -17.02
N MET A 218 -7.49 0.91 -16.44
CA MET A 218 -6.65 1.67 -15.53
C MET A 218 -5.99 2.88 -16.20
N LEU A 219 -5.50 2.72 -17.43
CA LEU A 219 -4.91 3.84 -18.20
C LEU A 219 -5.90 4.96 -18.48
N SER A 220 -7.19 4.65 -18.62
CA SER A 220 -8.24 5.65 -18.82
C SER A 220 -8.54 6.51 -17.60
N LEU A 221 -8.11 6.08 -16.41
CA LEU A 221 -8.36 6.79 -15.15
C LEU A 221 -7.30 7.88 -14.84
N PHE A 222 -6.16 7.87 -15.56
CA PHE A 222 -5.11 8.87 -15.34
C PHE A 222 -5.53 10.23 -15.91
N ASP A 223 -5.46 11.25 -15.07
CA ASP A 223 -5.85 12.62 -15.42
C ASP A 223 -4.62 13.54 -15.23
N PRO A 224 -4.10 14.17 -16.29
CA PRO A 224 -2.91 15.01 -16.22
C PRO A 224 -3.09 16.25 -15.32
N GLU A 225 -4.34 16.65 -15.05
CA GLU A 225 -4.64 17.82 -14.21
C GLU A 225 -4.81 17.48 -12.72
N LYS A 226 -4.71 16.19 -12.37
CA LYS A 226 -4.94 15.70 -11.01
C LYS A 226 -3.74 14.96 -10.45
N LEU A 227 -3.73 14.83 -9.13
CA LEU A 227 -2.83 13.91 -8.45
C LEU A 227 -3.17 12.46 -8.86
N ASN A 228 -2.18 11.74 -9.38
CA ASN A 228 -2.33 10.33 -9.72
C ASN A 228 -1.41 9.49 -8.83
N VAL A 229 -2.00 8.65 -7.98
CA VAL A 229 -1.28 7.70 -7.14
C VAL A 229 -1.90 6.33 -7.30
N LEU A 230 -1.13 5.42 -7.91
CA LEU A 230 -1.48 4.02 -8.10
C LEU A 230 -0.86 3.17 -7.01
N THR A 231 -1.66 2.33 -6.35
CA THR A 231 -1.16 1.29 -5.44
C THR A 231 -1.25 -0.07 -6.12
N ILE A 232 -0.15 -0.81 -6.07
CA ILE A 232 -0.05 -2.21 -6.45
C ILE A 232 0.45 -3.05 -5.27
N HIS A 233 0.30 -4.37 -5.34
CA HIS A 233 0.79 -5.29 -4.32
C HIS A 233 1.89 -6.19 -4.90
N ALA A 234 3.01 -6.30 -4.20
CA ALA A 234 4.12 -7.13 -4.66
C ALA A 234 3.73 -8.60 -4.90
N GLU A 235 2.69 -9.09 -4.20
CA GLU A 235 2.12 -10.42 -4.34
C GLU A 235 1.36 -10.61 -5.66
N VAL A 236 0.71 -9.57 -6.13
CA VAL A 236 -0.17 -9.61 -7.30
C VAL A 236 0.62 -9.19 -8.53
N GLU A 237 0.93 -7.92 -8.67
CA GLU A 237 1.60 -7.35 -9.84
C GLU A 237 3.09 -7.74 -9.92
N GLY A 238 3.69 -8.15 -8.78
CA GLY A 238 5.07 -8.66 -8.76
C GLY A 238 5.21 -10.16 -9.02
N ILE A 239 4.11 -10.93 -8.97
CA ILE A 239 4.14 -12.40 -9.11
C ILE A 239 3.07 -12.87 -10.09
N ALA A 240 1.80 -12.88 -9.66
CA ALA A 240 0.72 -13.54 -10.40
C ALA A 240 0.33 -12.79 -11.69
N CYS A 241 0.38 -11.45 -11.65
CA CYS A 241 0.02 -10.55 -12.75
C CYS A 241 1.24 -9.80 -13.30
N LEU A 242 2.45 -10.35 -13.17
CA LEU A 242 3.69 -9.66 -13.55
C LEU A 242 3.71 -9.28 -15.03
N GLU A 243 3.34 -10.20 -15.91
CA GLU A 243 3.31 -9.94 -17.35
C GLU A 243 2.28 -8.86 -17.72
N MET A 244 1.09 -8.92 -17.11
CA MET A 244 0.05 -7.91 -17.29
C MET A 244 0.54 -6.53 -16.81
N PHE A 245 1.20 -6.48 -15.67
CA PHE A 245 1.74 -5.22 -15.13
C PHE A 245 2.91 -4.69 -15.99
N GLU A 246 3.77 -5.56 -16.53
CA GLU A 246 4.80 -5.14 -17.48
C GLU A 246 4.19 -4.47 -18.73
N GLN A 247 3.15 -5.08 -19.30
CA GLN A 247 2.40 -4.51 -20.42
C GLN A 247 1.77 -3.17 -20.04
N PHE A 248 1.18 -3.07 -18.85
CA PHE A 248 0.63 -1.82 -18.32
C PHE A 248 1.68 -0.71 -18.24
N VAL A 249 2.85 -0.99 -17.63
CA VAL A 249 3.93 0.00 -17.50
C VAL A 249 4.41 0.47 -18.87
N ARG A 250 4.61 -0.45 -19.83
CA ARG A 250 5.01 -0.11 -21.21
C ARG A 250 3.97 0.77 -21.92
N ALA A 251 2.69 0.44 -21.77
CA ALA A 251 1.60 1.23 -22.34
C ALA A 251 1.47 2.61 -21.67
N ALA A 252 1.69 2.70 -20.36
CA ALA A 252 1.73 3.97 -19.64
C ALA A 252 2.88 4.87 -20.15
N CYS A 253 4.09 4.31 -20.30
CA CYS A 253 5.22 5.02 -20.88
C CYS A 253 4.91 5.57 -22.28
N SER A 254 4.30 4.75 -23.14
CA SER A 254 3.95 5.19 -24.51
C SER A 254 2.93 6.34 -24.55
N LYS A 255 2.13 6.48 -23.47
CA LYS A 255 1.19 7.60 -23.26
C LYS A 255 1.82 8.78 -22.52
N GLY A 256 3.13 8.77 -22.25
CA GLY A 256 3.84 9.83 -21.53
C GLY A 256 3.58 9.86 -20.02
N ILE A 257 3.10 8.74 -19.44
CA ILE A 257 2.97 8.58 -17.98
C ILE A 257 4.30 8.04 -17.46
N CYS A 258 4.94 8.78 -16.54
CA CYS A 258 6.16 8.40 -15.88
C CYS A 258 5.87 8.09 -14.41
N PHE A 259 6.11 6.86 -13.99
CA PHE A 259 5.97 6.48 -12.58
C PHE A 259 7.17 6.96 -11.76
N VAL A 260 6.87 7.52 -10.59
CA VAL A 260 7.85 8.11 -9.66
C VAL A 260 7.56 7.70 -8.22
N PRO A 261 8.53 7.77 -7.31
CA PRO A 261 8.28 7.65 -5.86
C PRO A 261 7.33 8.74 -5.37
N LEU A 262 6.56 8.44 -4.33
CA LEU A 262 5.57 9.39 -3.80
C LEU A 262 6.22 10.69 -3.30
N ARG A 263 7.44 10.63 -2.79
CA ARG A 263 8.20 11.83 -2.37
C ARG A 263 8.33 12.86 -3.49
N VAL A 264 8.49 12.42 -4.74
CA VAL A 264 8.58 13.33 -5.90
C VAL A 264 7.28 14.12 -6.05
N LEU A 265 6.14 13.51 -5.79
CA LEU A 265 4.85 14.21 -5.84
C LEU A 265 4.71 15.24 -4.72
N LEU A 266 5.27 14.96 -3.55
CA LEU A 266 5.25 15.92 -2.43
C LEU A 266 5.96 17.23 -2.78
N GLU A 267 7.02 17.15 -3.61
CA GLU A 267 7.78 18.29 -4.07
C GLU A 267 7.08 19.07 -5.20
N GLU A 268 6.30 18.38 -6.03
CA GLU A 268 5.70 18.94 -7.25
C GLU A 268 4.27 19.46 -7.07
N TYR A 269 3.50 18.80 -6.20
CA TYR A 269 2.11 19.17 -6.01
C TYR A 269 1.93 20.07 -4.78
N PRO A 270 1.17 21.16 -4.89
CA PRO A 270 0.85 22.00 -3.74
C PRO A 270 0.03 21.20 -2.74
N GLN A 271 0.29 21.43 -1.47
CA GLN A 271 -0.58 20.92 -0.42
C GLN A 271 -1.92 21.67 -0.44
N SER A 272 -3.02 20.91 -0.45
CA SER A 272 -4.35 21.50 -0.31
C SER A 272 -4.61 21.98 1.12
N ALA A 273 -5.75 22.63 1.34
CA ALA A 273 -6.22 22.94 2.68
C ALA A 273 -6.24 21.68 3.56
N ALA A 274 -5.90 21.86 4.84
CA ALA A 274 -5.94 20.80 5.82
C ALA A 274 -7.32 20.13 5.89
N ALA A 275 -7.37 18.82 6.10
CA ALA A 275 -8.60 18.05 6.09
C ALA A 275 -8.58 16.96 7.17
N ALA A 276 -9.73 16.58 7.69
CA ALA A 276 -9.85 15.40 8.54
C ALA A 276 -9.77 14.12 7.70
N ILE A 277 -9.39 13.02 8.34
CA ILE A 277 -9.56 11.68 7.80
C ILE A 277 -10.85 11.08 8.34
N VAL A 278 -11.69 10.57 7.44
CA VAL A 278 -13.00 9.97 7.77
C VAL A 278 -13.06 8.54 7.24
N GLU A 279 -13.85 7.71 7.91
CA GLU A 279 -14.11 6.35 7.46
C GLU A 279 -15.22 6.34 6.40
N LYS A 280 -14.97 5.68 5.27
CA LYS A 280 -15.95 5.49 4.20
C LYS A 280 -15.91 4.06 3.69
N GLU A 281 -17.06 3.50 3.36
CA GLU A 281 -17.14 2.29 2.54
C GLU A 281 -16.97 2.68 1.07
N ILE A 282 -16.11 1.93 0.37
CA ILE A 282 -15.89 2.14 -1.05
C ILE A 282 -16.23 0.86 -1.84
N PRO A 283 -16.76 0.97 -3.06
CA PRO A 283 -17.03 -0.18 -3.91
C PRO A 283 -15.77 -1.05 -4.13
N GLY A 284 -15.96 -2.37 -4.13
CA GLY A 284 -14.85 -3.31 -4.32
C GLY A 284 -14.14 -3.73 -3.04
N ARG A 285 -14.28 -2.98 -1.95
CA ARG A 285 -13.68 -3.31 -0.65
C ARG A 285 -14.69 -3.82 0.36
N GLN A 286 -14.21 -4.65 1.27
CA GLN A 286 -14.99 -5.11 2.41
C GLN A 286 -14.68 -4.24 3.63
N GLY A 287 -15.73 -3.62 4.17
CA GLY A 287 -15.63 -2.68 5.28
C GLY A 287 -15.13 -1.29 4.83
N TRP A 288 -14.82 -0.46 5.79
CA TRP A 288 -14.42 0.93 5.57
C TRP A 288 -12.94 1.08 5.23
N VAL A 289 -12.60 2.21 4.64
CA VAL A 289 -11.23 2.72 4.46
C VAL A 289 -11.20 4.18 4.90
N SER A 290 -10.01 4.65 5.27
CA SER A 290 -9.79 6.06 5.60
C SER A 290 -9.75 6.89 4.33
N CYS A 291 -10.48 8.01 4.35
CA CYS A 291 -10.61 8.93 3.23
C CYS A 291 -10.39 10.38 3.67
N GLN A 292 -9.84 11.19 2.81
CA GLN A 292 -9.81 12.65 2.95
C GLN A 292 -11.26 13.19 3.03
N SER A 293 -11.59 14.00 4.05
CA SER A 293 -12.97 14.37 4.35
C SER A 293 -13.66 15.22 3.26
N ASN A 294 -12.91 16.07 2.59
CA ASN A 294 -13.37 16.97 1.54
C ASN A 294 -13.18 16.43 0.11
N ALA A 295 -12.77 15.17 -0.04
CA ALA A 295 -12.67 14.53 -1.34
C ALA A 295 -14.06 14.14 -1.85
N SER A 296 -14.62 14.95 -2.77
CA SER A 296 -15.83 14.64 -3.53
C SER A 296 -15.46 14.00 -4.86
N GLY A 297 -16.11 12.86 -5.23
CA GLY A 297 -15.91 12.23 -6.52
C GLY A 297 -14.63 11.40 -6.64
N MET A 298 -14.25 10.67 -5.58
CA MET A 298 -13.21 9.65 -5.71
C MET A 298 -13.61 8.66 -6.82
N VAL A 299 -12.68 8.36 -7.72
CA VAL A 299 -12.84 7.28 -8.69
C VAL A 299 -12.83 5.96 -7.92
N VAL A 300 -13.93 5.24 -8.00
CA VAL A 300 -14.15 3.98 -7.28
C VAL A 300 -14.61 2.92 -8.27
#